data_5d0a1469ac02b22de7d46a09d204c20d
#
_entry.id   5d0a1469ac02b22de7d46a09d204c20d
#
_cell.length_a   1.000
_cell.length_b   1.000
_cell.length_c   1.000
_cell.angle_alpha   90.00
_cell.angle_beta   90.00
_cell.angle_gamma   90.00
#
_symmetry.space_group_name_H-M   'P 1'
#
loop_
_entity.id
_entity.type
_entity.pdbx_description
1 polymer ?
#
loop_
_entity_poly.entity_id
_entity_poly.type
_entity_poly.pdbx_seq_one_letter_code
_entity_poly.pdbx_strand_id
1 'polypeptide(L)'
;PGRGWQFPVIIDNMMNLELLMEAYRLSGDTTLRDIALRHADKTLRCHYRPDMTCPHVVDYDPATGDVRRFDWNNGSDDVRVSTWARGQAWGLYGFTMMYRETKNPKYLRHAEHIADFLIQHPNLPADGIPYWDYSGSQVSTIRDASAASVMASALIELSTYSPHKGYFKTGEKMLKSLSSDAYLAKLGKHSFFIIKQAIGNYLRNSELEGGLSYADYYYVEGLLRYLKQINPSMEQK
;
A
#
# COMPACT_ATOMS: atom_id res chain seq x y z
N PRO A 1 -3.90 24.95 3.99
CA PRO A 1 -3.44 26.34 3.98
C PRO A 1 -2.25 26.49 4.92
N GLY A 2 -1.18 27.17 4.52
CA GLY A 2 -0.04 27.51 5.38
C GLY A 2 1.22 26.67 5.29
N ARG A 3 1.22 25.50 4.65
CA ARG A 3 2.44 24.66 4.54
C ARG A 3 3.38 25.06 3.40
N GLY A 4 3.04 26.07 2.58
CA GLY A 4 3.86 26.52 1.45
C GLY A 4 4.10 25.45 0.37
N TRP A 5 3.18 24.49 0.22
CA TRP A 5 3.18 23.51 -0.85
C TRP A 5 2.99 24.19 -2.20
N GLN A 6 3.65 23.67 -3.24
CA GLN A 6 3.38 24.07 -4.62
C GLN A 6 2.68 22.97 -5.40
N PHE A 7 3.22 21.76 -5.37
CA PHE A 7 2.62 20.60 -6.03
C PHE A 7 2.87 19.33 -5.19
N PRO A 8 2.12 19.17 -4.09
CA PRO A 8 2.30 18.00 -3.22
C PRO A 8 1.67 16.75 -3.84
N VAL A 9 2.43 15.67 -3.85
CA VAL A 9 2.02 14.34 -4.31
C VAL A 9 2.22 13.35 -3.17
N ILE A 10 1.18 12.60 -2.83
CA ILE A 10 1.22 11.55 -1.82
C ILE A 10 1.44 10.18 -2.46
N ILE A 11 2.09 9.28 -1.75
CA ILE A 11 2.36 7.92 -2.25
C ILE A 11 1.06 7.14 -2.52
N ASP A 12 -0.02 7.45 -1.81
CA ASP A 12 -1.36 6.88 -1.98
C ASP A 12 -1.86 6.99 -3.44
N ASN A 13 -1.44 8.03 -4.17
CA ASN A 13 -1.81 8.22 -5.57
C ASN A 13 -1.42 7.03 -6.46
N MET A 14 -0.46 6.22 -6.06
CA MET A 14 -0.09 5.03 -6.82
C MET A 14 -1.26 4.03 -6.96
N MET A 15 -2.06 3.87 -5.91
CA MET A 15 -3.27 3.05 -5.95
C MET A 15 -4.32 3.63 -6.93
N ASN A 16 -4.47 4.95 -6.95
CA ASN A 16 -5.46 5.61 -7.80
C ASN A 16 -5.19 5.48 -9.31
N LEU A 17 -3.95 5.12 -9.72
CA LEU A 17 -3.62 4.92 -11.13
C LEU A 17 -4.40 3.77 -11.78
N GLU A 18 -4.90 2.83 -10.97
CA GLU A 18 -5.73 1.72 -11.46
C GLU A 18 -6.98 2.23 -12.16
N LEU A 19 -7.63 3.27 -11.62
CA LEU A 19 -8.78 3.90 -12.26
C LEU A 19 -8.43 4.49 -13.64
N LEU A 20 -7.27 5.11 -13.78
CA LEU A 20 -6.83 5.67 -15.05
C LEU A 20 -6.55 4.56 -16.08
N MET A 21 -5.92 3.47 -15.65
CA MET A 21 -5.63 2.32 -16.53
C MET A 21 -6.92 1.62 -16.97
N GLU A 22 -7.89 1.45 -16.06
CA GLU A 22 -9.20 0.89 -16.37
C GLU A 22 -9.99 1.80 -17.31
N ALA A 23 -10.01 3.11 -17.05
CA ALA A 23 -10.65 4.07 -17.93
C ALA A 23 -10.04 4.07 -19.34
N TYR A 24 -8.70 3.97 -19.44
CA TYR A 24 -8.02 3.77 -20.73
C TYR A 24 -8.47 2.48 -21.41
N ARG A 25 -8.53 1.35 -20.69
CA ARG A 25 -8.95 0.06 -21.24
C ARG A 25 -10.37 0.10 -21.81
N LEU A 26 -11.27 0.86 -21.17
CA LEU A 26 -12.67 0.99 -21.61
C LEU A 26 -12.87 2.00 -22.72
N SER A 27 -12.16 3.13 -22.71
CA SER A 27 -12.36 4.24 -23.65
C SER A 27 -11.41 4.24 -24.85
N GLY A 28 -10.22 3.59 -24.71
CA GLY A 28 -9.13 3.72 -25.67
C GLY A 28 -8.36 5.05 -25.60
N ASP A 29 -8.70 5.94 -24.64
CA ASP A 29 -8.02 7.23 -24.51
C ASP A 29 -6.61 7.06 -23.93
N THR A 30 -5.62 7.12 -24.81
CA THR A 30 -4.21 6.98 -24.47
C THR A 30 -3.70 8.06 -23.51
N THR A 31 -4.37 9.21 -23.41
CA THR A 31 -3.99 10.29 -22.49
C THR A 31 -4.03 9.81 -21.03
N LEU A 32 -5.04 9.01 -20.68
CA LEU A 32 -5.23 8.45 -19.35
C LEU A 32 -4.06 7.50 -18.97
N ARG A 33 -3.73 6.60 -19.91
CA ARG A 33 -2.57 5.71 -19.75
C ARG A 33 -1.27 6.50 -19.58
N ASP A 34 -1.06 7.49 -20.42
CA ASP A 34 0.19 8.26 -20.44
C ASP A 34 0.34 9.11 -19.16
N ILE A 35 -0.77 9.59 -18.58
CA ILE A 35 -0.77 10.23 -17.26
C ILE A 35 -0.35 9.21 -16.19
N ALA A 36 -0.95 8.02 -16.17
CA ALA A 36 -0.61 6.98 -15.20
C ALA A 36 0.86 6.57 -15.29
N LEU A 37 1.38 6.36 -16.50
CA LEU A 37 2.78 6.01 -16.73
C LEU A 37 3.75 7.10 -16.24
N ARG A 38 3.49 8.37 -16.60
CA ARG A 38 4.34 9.49 -16.14
C ARG A 38 4.32 9.63 -14.63
N HIS A 39 3.16 9.45 -14.00
CA HIS A 39 3.04 9.51 -12.55
C HIS A 39 3.84 8.37 -11.89
N ALA A 40 3.63 7.13 -12.32
CA ALA A 40 4.35 5.96 -11.78
C ALA A 40 5.87 6.11 -11.95
N ASP A 41 6.33 6.56 -13.12
CA ASP A 41 7.75 6.79 -13.39
C ASP A 41 8.35 7.89 -12.53
N LYS A 42 7.60 8.95 -12.27
CA LYS A 42 8.04 10.03 -11.38
C LYS A 42 8.12 9.54 -9.94
N THR A 43 7.11 8.82 -9.47
CA THR A 43 7.08 8.22 -8.14
C THR A 43 8.25 7.25 -7.93
N LEU A 44 8.51 6.37 -8.90
CA LEU A 44 9.64 5.43 -8.85
C LEU A 44 10.99 6.15 -8.67
N ARG A 45 11.20 7.26 -9.38
CA ARG A 45 12.46 8.00 -9.33
C ARG A 45 12.61 8.90 -8.11
N CYS A 46 11.51 9.44 -7.59
CA CYS A 46 11.56 10.56 -6.66
C CYS A 46 10.98 10.28 -5.27
N HIS A 47 10.15 9.24 -5.11
CA HIS A 47 9.48 8.96 -3.84
C HIS A 47 10.25 7.99 -2.93
N TYR A 48 11.23 7.25 -3.47
CA TYR A 48 11.91 6.20 -2.72
C TYR A 48 13.33 6.58 -2.37
N ARG A 49 13.73 6.26 -1.14
CA ARG A 49 15.12 6.26 -0.72
C ARG A 49 15.82 4.99 -1.23
N PRO A 50 17.17 4.96 -1.20
CA PRO A 50 17.92 3.76 -1.60
C PRO A 50 17.57 2.49 -0.79
N ASP A 51 17.09 2.65 0.43
CA ASP A 51 16.65 1.57 1.32
C ASP A 51 15.20 1.11 1.11
N MET A 52 14.54 1.58 0.05
CA MET A 52 13.13 1.30 -0.29
C MET A 52 12.09 1.91 0.65
N THR A 53 12.47 2.76 1.56
CA THR A 53 11.51 3.56 2.32
C THR A 53 11.02 4.76 1.52
N CYS A 54 9.76 5.18 1.72
CA CYS A 54 9.22 6.34 1.04
C CYS A 54 8.60 7.35 2.02
N PRO A 55 8.71 8.66 1.74
CA PRO A 55 7.93 9.68 2.42
C PRO A 55 6.45 9.56 2.06
N HIS A 56 5.58 10.09 2.92
CA HIS A 56 4.17 10.22 2.57
C HIS A 56 3.97 11.23 1.44
N VAL A 57 4.63 12.37 1.50
CA VAL A 57 4.45 13.48 0.54
C VAL A 57 5.78 13.90 -0.08
N VAL A 58 5.77 14.09 -1.38
CA VAL A 58 6.83 14.80 -2.12
C VAL A 58 6.19 16.04 -2.74
N ASP A 59 6.77 17.22 -2.44
CA ASP A 59 6.37 18.48 -3.05
C ASP A 59 7.28 18.80 -4.22
N TYR A 60 6.69 19.05 -5.36
CA TYR A 60 7.42 19.34 -6.60
C TYR A 60 7.30 20.81 -6.99
N ASP A 61 8.25 21.27 -7.76
CA ASP A 61 8.15 22.52 -8.52
C ASP A 61 7.25 22.28 -9.74
N PRO A 62 6.12 22.99 -9.90
CA PRO A 62 5.22 22.75 -11.02
C PRO A 62 5.77 23.16 -12.38
N ALA A 63 6.81 24.03 -12.41
CA ALA A 63 7.43 24.49 -13.66
C ALA A 63 8.53 23.54 -14.14
N THR A 64 9.37 23.04 -13.24
CA THR A 64 10.50 22.17 -13.60
C THR A 64 10.23 20.69 -13.33
N GLY A 65 9.32 20.38 -12.43
CA GLY A 65 9.05 19.04 -11.95
C GLY A 65 10.09 18.55 -10.92
N ASP A 66 11.00 19.39 -10.45
CA ASP A 66 12.02 18.99 -9.49
C ASP A 66 11.43 18.81 -8.10
N VAL A 67 12.07 17.94 -7.30
CA VAL A 67 11.70 17.75 -5.90
C VAL A 67 12.13 18.98 -5.11
N ARG A 68 11.18 19.61 -4.43
CA ARG A 68 11.42 20.75 -3.54
C ARG A 68 11.65 20.31 -2.10
N ARG A 69 10.82 19.38 -1.60
CA ARG A 69 10.92 18.85 -0.24
C ARG A 69 10.10 17.57 -0.07
N PHE A 70 10.37 16.89 1.03
CA PHE A 70 9.62 15.74 1.50
C PHE A 70 8.86 16.06 2.78
N ASP A 71 7.74 15.38 3.01
CA ASP A 71 7.03 15.38 4.30
C ASP A 71 6.69 13.93 4.72
N TRP A 72 6.84 13.70 6.01
CA TRP A 72 6.72 12.40 6.67
C TRP A 72 5.53 12.45 7.63
N ASN A 73 4.41 11.94 7.21
CA ASN A 73 3.17 11.99 7.99
C ASN A 73 3.07 10.77 8.91
N ASN A 74 3.98 10.61 9.85
CA ASN A 74 4.07 9.34 10.55
C ASN A 74 4.18 9.43 12.07
N GLY A 75 4.33 10.62 12.62
CA GLY A 75 4.46 10.82 14.07
C GLY A 75 5.81 10.39 14.64
N SER A 76 6.81 10.11 13.81
CA SER A 76 8.19 9.99 14.28
C SER A 76 8.79 11.38 14.50
N ASP A 77 9.51 11.55 15.60
CA ASP A 77 10.27 12.76 15.85
C ASP A 77 11.42 12.96 14.85
N ASP A 78 11.90 11.86 14.24
CA ASP A 78 12.87 11.91 13.15
C ASP A 78 12.21 11.56 11.80
N VAL A 79 11.77 12.60 11.12
CA VAL A 79 11.19 12.51 9.78
C VAL A 79 12.07 11.83 8.75
N ARG A 80 13.39 11.74 8.98
CA ARG A 80 14.34 11.13 8.04
C ARG A 80 14.30 9.60 8.05
N VAL A 81 13.84 9.00 9.15
CA VAL A 81 13.81 7.54 9.32
C VAL A 81 12.40 6.98 9.32
N SER A 82 11.41 7.82 9.25
CA SER A 82 10.01 7.42 9.22
C SER A 82 9.68 6.54 8.03
N THR A 83 8.90 5.50 8.31
CA THR A 83 8.44 4.52 7.31
C THR A 83 7.01 4.12 7.63
N TRP A 84 6.08 5.01 7.28
CA TRP A 84 4.66 4.79 7.50
C TRP A 84 4.15 3.56 6.75
N ALA A 85 3.63 2.57 7.47
CA ALA A 85 3.34 1.24 6.94
C ALA A 85 2.32 1.25 5.80
N ARG A 86 1.23 2.02 5.92
CA ARG A 86 0.22 2.11 4.87
C ARG A 86 0.75 2.83 3.62
N GLY A 87 1.62 3.82 3.76
CA GLY A 87 2.28 4.45 2.63
C GLY A 87 3.14 3.46 1.84
N GLN A 88 3.90 2.62 2.55
CA GLN A 88 4.65 1.53 1.93
C GLN A 88 3.72 0.52 1.23
N ALA A 89 2.59 0.19 1.86
CA ALA A 89 1.60 -0.72 1.28
C ALA A 89 0.99 -0.15 -0.02
N TRP A 90 0.69 1.15 -0.07
CA TRP A 90 0.21 1.82 -1.29
C TRP A 90 1.21 1.76 -2.43
N GLY A 91 2.49 1.94 -2.12
CA GLY A 91 3.56 1.78 -3.11
C GLY A 91 3.64 0.36 -3.63
N LEU A 92 3.67 -0.64 -2.75
CA LEU A 92 3.69 -2.05 -3.12
C LEU A 92 2.51 -2.41 -4.02
N TYR A 93 1.29 -2.04 -3.61
CA TYR A 93 0.08 -2.28 -4.40
C TYR A 93 0.16 -1.60 -5.77
N GLY A 94 0.47 -0.30 -5.80
CA GLY A 94 0.46 0.49 -7.02
C GLY A 94 1.50 0.02 -8.04
N PHE A 95 2.71 -0.35 -7.62
CA PHE A 95 3.72 -0.87 -8.57
C PHE A 95 3.42 -2.30 -9.02
N THR A 96 2.82 -3.14 -8.19
CA THR A 96 2.31 -4.46 -8.60
C THR A 96 1.22 -4.30 -9.66
N MET A 97 0.27 -3.42 -9.43
CA MET A 97 -0.80 -3.06 -10.37
C MET A 97 -0.22 -2.49 -11.68
N MET A 98 0.71 -1.54 -11.61
CA MET A 98 1.34 -0.99 -12.82
C MET A 98 2.07 -2.06 -13.64
N TYR A 99 2.67 -3.08 -12.99
CA TYR A 99 3.20 -4.22 -13.72
C TYR A 99 2.08 -5.07 -14.35
N ARG A 100 0.99 -5.32 -13.64
CA ARG A 100 -0.19 -6.02 -14.19
C ARG A 100 -0.65 -5.39 -15.51
N GLU A 101 -0.79 -4.07 -15.51
CA GLU A 101 -1.36 -3.31 -16.64
C GLU A 101 -0.38 -3.12 -17.80
N THR A 102 0.93 -3.02 -17.50
CA THR A 102 1.91 -2.62 -18.53
C THR A 102 2.87 -3.71 -18.94
N LYS A 103 3.02 -4.75 -18.12
CA LYS A 103 4.06 -5.79 -18.22
C LYS A 103 5.50 -5.21 -18.26
N ASN A 104 5.68 -3.96 -17.84
CA ASN A 104 7.00 -3.33 -17.82
C ASN A 104 7.81 -3.83 -16.60
N PRO A 105 8.94 -4.53 -16.84
CA PRO A 105 9.71 -5.17 -15.77
C PRO A 105 10.30 -4.20 -14.73
N LYS A 106 10.39 -2.91 -15.05
CA LYS A 106 10.85 -1.92 -14.05
C LYS A 106 9.90 -1.83 -12.84
N TYR A 107 8.58 -1.91 -13.08
CA TYR A 107 7.59 -1.87 -12.03
C TYR A 107 7.57 -3.15 -11.20
N LEU A 108 7.75 -4.32 -11.85
CA LEU A 108 7.89 -5.59 -11.13
C LEU A 108 9.08 -5.57 -10.18
N ARG A 109 10.28 -5.22 -10.69
CA ARG A 109 11.48 -5.14 -9.85
C ARG A 109 11.31 -4.17 -8.68
N HIS A 110 10.64 -3.04 -8.91
CA HIS A 110 10.42 -2.07 -7.84
C HIS A 110 9.43 -2.61 -6.80
N ALA A 111 8.33 -3.25 -7.22
CA ALA A 111 7.39 -3.91 -6.32
C ALA A 111 8.07 -5.02 -5.50
N GLU A 112 8.93 -5.83 -6.12
CA GLU A 112 9.72 -6.86 -5.43
C GLU A 112 10.64 -6.26 -4.36
N HIS A 113 11.35 -5.17 -4.68
CA HIS A 113 12.23 -4.51 -3.70
C HIS A 113 11.43 -3.97 -2.50
N ILE A 114 10.26 -3.36 -2.74
CA ILE A 114 9.39 -2.91 -1.66
C ILE A 114 8.89 -4.11 -0.84
N ALA A 115 8.43 -5.17 -1.50
CA ALA A 115 7.95 -6.37 -0.83
C ALA A 115 9.04 -7.01 0.04
N ASP A 116 10.24 -7.20 -0.52
CA ASP A 116 11.39 -7.79 0.19
C ASP A 116 11.74 -6.93 1.42
N PHE A 117 11.76 -5.60 1.30
CA PHE A 117 11.97 -4.70 2.44
C PHE A 117 10.91 -4.91 3.53
N LEU A 118 9.63 -4.91 3.16
CA LEU A 118 8.52 -4.99 4.12
C LEU A 118 8.47 -6.33 4.86
N ILE A 119 8.61 -7.44 4.13
CA ILE A 119 8.47 -8.77 4.72
C ILE A 119 9.69 -9.22 5.54
N GLN A 120 10.86 -8.64 5.27
CA GLN A 120 12.10 -8.91 5.99
C GLN A 120 12.38 -7.91 7.10
N HIS A 121 11.56 -6.88 7.22
CA HIS A 121 11.80 -5.82 8.21
C HIS A 121 11.71 -6.36 9.64
N PRO A 122 12.72 -6.11 10.51
CA PRO A 122 12.78 -6.68 11.85
C PRO A 122 11.61 -6.27 12.75
N ASN A 123 10.99 -5.12 12.46
CA ASN A 123 9.84 -4.63 13.20
C ASN A 123 8.49 -5.11 12.65
N LEU A 124 8.47 -5.98 11.61
CA LEU A 124 7.22 -6.63 11.21
C LEU A 124 6.86 -7.71 12.24
N PRO A 125 5.72 -7.58 12.93
CA PRO A 125 5.33 -8.56 13.94
C PRO A 125 5.09 -9.94 13.37
N ALA A 126 5.20 -10.95 14.27
CA ALA A 126 5.10 -12.36 13.87
C ALA A 126 3.77 -12.75 13.22
N ASP A 127 2.68 -12.04 13.50
CA ASP A 127 1.37 -12.22 12.86
C ASP A 127 1.24 -11.56 11.47
N GLY A 128 2.23 -10.75 11.07
CA GLY A 128 2.26 -10.05 9.79
C GLY A 128 1.45 -8.75 9.76
N ILE A 129 0.81 -8.36 10.86
CA ILE A 129 0.10 -7.08 10.91
C ILE A 129 1.08 -5.98 11.35
N PRO A 130 1.43 -5.00 10.51
CA PRO A 130 2.43 -4.01 10.85
C PRO A 130 1.96 -3.06 11.94
N TYR A 131 2.92 -2.43 12.59
CA TYR A 131 2.66 -1.21 13.34
C TYR A 131 2.38 -0.03 12.40
N TRP A 132 1.89 1.09 12.94
CA TRP A 132 1.69 2.32 12.19
C TRP A 132 2.91 2.74 11.37
N ASP A 133 4.11 2.55 11.95
CA ASP A 133 5.37 2.92 11.34
C ASP A 133 6.44 1.85 11.60
N TYR A 134 7.22 1.54 10.57
CA TYR A 134 8.32 0.57 10.65
C TYR A 134 9.58 1.10 11.33
N SER A 135 9.71 2.41 11.56
CA SER A 135 10.91 3.00 12.16
C SER A 135 11.19 2.53 13.60
N GLY A 136 10.26 1.83 14.23
CA GLY A 136 10.44 1.23 15.54
C GLY A 136 10.48 2.24 16.70
N SER A 137 10.05 3.48 16.47
CA SER A 137 9.92 4.50 17.50
C SER A 137 8.82 4.13 18.50
N GLN A 138 8.73 4.83 19.63
CA GLN A 138 7.67 4.62 20.65
C GLN A 138 6.24 4.76 20.08
N VAL A 139 6.11 5.38 18.91
CA VAL A 139 4.86 5.52 18.15
C VAL A 139 4.37 4.18 17.58
N SER A 140 5.23 3.19 17.46
CA SER A 140 4.98 1.95 16.69
C SER A 140 4.28 0.84 17.49
N THR A 141 3.65 1.12 18.62
CA THR A 141 2.95 0.08 19.39
C THR A 141 1.53 -0.19 18.90
N ILE A 142 0.97 0.70 18.08
CA ILE A 142 -0.38 0.56 17.54
C ILE A 142 -0.34 -0.16 16.20
N ARG A 143 -1.18 -1.19 16.05
CA ARG A 143 -1.29 -2.00 14.83
C ARG A 143 -2.12 -1.29 13.76
N ASP A 144 -1.72 -1.39 12.51
CA ASP A 144 -2.50 -0.89 11.38
C ASP A 144 -2.97 -2.03 10.47
N ALA A 145 -4.16 -2.54 10.77
CA ALA A 145 -4.79 -3.60 10.00
C ALA A 145 -5.10 -3.16 8.55
N SER A 146 -5.29 -1.85 8.30
CA SER A 146 -5.51 -1.35 6.94
C SER A 146 -4.27 -1.51 6.07
N ALA A 147 -3.08 -1.24 6.62
CA ALA A 147 -1.83 -1.49 5.91
C ALA A 147 -1.65 -2.98 5.59
N ALA A 148 -1.98 -3.86 6.54
CA ALA A 148 -1.94 -5.31 6.33
C ALA A 148 -2.90 -5.78 5.23
N SER A 149 -4.12 -5.22 5.16
CA SER A 149 -5.09 -5.55 4.12
C SER A 149 -4.55 -5.24 2.72
N VAL A 150 -4.01 -4.04 2.55
CA VAL A 150 -3.40 -3.61 1.26
C VAL A 150 -2.17 -4.47 0.93
N MET A 151 -1.29 -4.70 1.90
CA MET A 151 -0.10 -5.56 1.70
C MET A 151 -0.47 -6.99 1.32
N ALA A 152 -1.45 -7.59 2.01
CA ALA A 152 -1.89 -8.95 1.73
C ALA A 152 -2.40 -9.09 0.29
N SER A 153 -3.29 -8.17 -0.13
CA SER A 153 -3.81 -8.15 -1.49
C SER A 153 -2.69 -8.01 -2.53
N ALA A 154 -1.76 -7.07 -2.32
CA ALA A 154 -0.63 -6.84 -3.22
C ALA A 154 0.34 -8.03 -3.26
N LEU A 155 0.67 -8.65 -2.13
CA LEU A 155 1.58 -9.79 -2.05
C LEU A 155 1.01 -11.04 -2.72
N ILE A 156 -0.29 -11.30 -2.55
CA ILE A 156 -0.97 -12.40 -3.24
C ILE A 156 -0.90 -12.19 -4.75
N GLU A 157 -1.19 -10.99 -5.24
CA GLU A 157 -1.05 -10.69 -6.67
C GLU A 157 0.41 -10.81 -7.13
N LEU A 158 1.36 -10.17 -6.44
CA LEU A 158 2.77 -10.17 -6.80
C LEU A 158 3.35 -11.59 -6.89
N SER A 159 2.85 -12.51 -6.05
CA SER A 159 3.27 -13.91 -6.06
C SER A 159 2.97 -14.64 -7.37
N THR A 160 2.00 -14.18 -8.15
CA THR A 160 1.69 -14.74 -9.48
C THR A 160 2.78 -14.41 -10.51
N TYR A 161 3.52 -13.33 -10.28
CA TYR A 161 4.61 -12.87 -11.15
C TYR A 161 5.98 -13.33 -10.66
N SER A 162 6.11 -13.55 -9.34
CA SER A 162 7.37 -13.90 -8.67
C SER A 162 7.15 -15.04 -7.67
N PRO A 163 6.84 -16.26 -8.13
CA PRO A 163 6.35 -17.37 -7.28
C PRO A 163 7.38 -17.89 -6.27
N HIS A 164 8.68 -17.66 -6.50
CA HIS A 164 9.75 -18.19 -5.65
C HIS A 164 10.11 -17.28 -4.45
N LYS A 165 9.51 -16.10 -4.34
CA LYS A 165 9.87 -15.08 -3.33
C LYS A 165 9.15 -15.23 -1.98
N GLY A 166 8.26 -16.20 -1.83
CA GLY A 166 7.52 -16.39 -0.56
C GLY A 166 6.39 -15.39 -0.32
N TYR A 167 6.09 -14.54 -1.29
CA TYR A 167 5.06 -13.50 -1.18
C TYR A 167 3.67 -14.08 -0.91
N PHE A 168 3.29 -15.16 -1.60
CA PHE A 168 2.02 -15.85 -1.36
C PHE A 168 1.87 -16.26 0.11
N LYS A 169 2.89 -16.94 0.67
CA LYS A 169 2.86 -17.41 2.07
C LYS A 169 2.72 -16.26 3.07
N THR A 170 3.38 -15.13 2.79
CA THR A 170 3.27 -13.96 3.66
C THR A 170 1.89 -13.30 3.55
N GLY A 171 1.37 -13.11 2.33
CA GLY A 171 0.02 -12.59 2.11
C GLY A 171 -1.06 -13.49 2.73
N GLU A 172 -0.96 -14.82 2.56
CA GLU A 172 -1.84 -15.79 3.22
C GLU A 172 -1.81 -15.67 4.75
N LYS A 173 -0.62 -15.54 5.35
CA LYS A 173 -0.48 -15.35 6.78
C LYS A 173 -1.16 -14.06 7.25
N MET A 174 -0.98 -12.95 6.53
CA MET A 174 -1.66 -11.68 6.84
C MET A 174 -3.18 -11.83 6.76
N LEU A 175 -3.71 -12.47 5.70
CA LEU A 175 -5.15 -12.74 5.59
C LEU A 175 -5.68 -13.61 6.73
N LYS A 176 -4.94 -14.65 7.13
CA LYS A 176 -5.31 -15.48 8.29
C LYS A 176 -5.35 -14.68 9.59
N SER A 177 -4.38 -13.80 9.80
CA SER A 177 -4.36 -12.91 10.97
C SER A 177 -5.53 -11.94 10.96
N LEU A 178 -5.79 -11.28 9.82
CA LEU A 178 -6.93 -10.37 9.64
C LEU A 178 -8.28 -11.08 9.85
N SER A 179 -8.36 -12.37 9.53
CA SER A 179 -9.55 -13.20 9.74
C SER A 179 -9.73 -13.70 11.18
N SER A 180 -8.80 -13.40 12.09
CA SER A 180 -8.90 -13.79 13.49
C SER A 180 -9.81 -12.84 14.29
N ASP A 181 -10.26 -13.28 15.48
CA ASP A 181 -11.05 -12.47 16.40
C ASP A 181 -10.36 -11.18 16.83
N ALA A 182 -9.02 -11.09 16.71
CA ALA A 182 -8.29 -9.88 17.01
C ALA A 182 -8.64 -8.75 16.02
N TYR A 183 -8.78 -9.06 14.73
CA TYR A 183 -8.92 -8.06 13.66
C TYR A 183 -10.26 -8.13 12.93
N LEU A 184 -10.96 -9.27 12.93
CA LEU A 184 -12.27 -9.42 12.31
C LEU A 184 -13.36 -8.96 13.26
N ALA A 185 -14.26 -8.10 12.79
CA ALA A 185 -15.41 -7.66 13.58
C ALA A 185 -16.50 -8.75 13.61
N LYS A 186 -17.21 -8.83 14.72
CA LYS A 186 -18.43 -9.65 14.78
C LYS A 186 -19.51 -9.01 13.92
N LEU A 187 -20.29 -9.83 13.24
CA LEU A 187 -21.36 -9.37 12.36
C LEU A 187 -22.31 -8.38 13.08
N GLY A 188 -22.57 -7.25 12.42
CA GLY A 188 -23.44 -6.19 12.94
C GLY A 188 -22.81 -5.33 14.07
N LYS A 189 -21.53 -5.53 14.35
CA LYS A 189 -20.74 -4.71 15.28
C LYS A 189 -19.75 -3.81 14.52
N HIS A 190 -19.01 -2.98 15.26
CA HIS A 190 -17.97 -2.11 14.72
C HIS A 190 -18.45 -1.19 13.58
N SER A 191 -19.65 -0.59 13.78
CA SER A 191 -20.29 0.29 12.78
C SER A 191 -20.41 -0.35 11.38
N PHE A 192 -20.59 -1.67 11.33
CA PHE A 192 -20.68 -2.49 10.12
C PHE A 192 -19.38 -2.62 9.30
N PHE A 193 -18.26 -2.13 9.77
CA PHE A 193 -16.98 -2.43 9.15
C PHE A 193 -16.53 -3.87 9.47
N ILE A 194 -15.78 -4.46 8.53
CA ILE A 194 -15.30 -5.84 8.61
C ILE A 194 -14.02 -5.91 9.46
N ILE A 195 -13.08 -5.02 9.21
CA ILE A 195 -11.75 -4.99 9.85
C ILE A 195 -11.71 -4.00 10.99
N LYS A 196 -11.23 -4.47 12.14
CA LYS A 196 -10.92 -3.67 13.33
C LYS A 196 -9.44 -3.25 13.32
N GLN A 197 -9.08 -2.35 14.25
CA GLN A 197 -7.71 -1.91 14.51
C GLN A 197 -7.02 -1.29 13.27
N ALA A 198 -7.79 -0.65 12.42
CA ALA A 198 -7.25 0.21 11.39
C ALA A 198 -7.01 1.62 11.93
N ILE A 199 -6.02 2.33 11.39
CA ILE A 199 -5.65 3.68 11.83
C ILE A 199 -5.79 4.64 10.64
N GLY A 200 -6.71 5.61 10.76
CA GLY A 200 -6.87 6.65 9.75
C GLY A 200 -5.74 7.68 9.81
N ASN A 201 -5.61 8.36 10.95
CA ASN A 201 -4.57 9.37 11.16
C ASN A 201 -4.07 9.41 12.61
N TYR A 202 -2.94 8.79 12.84
CA TYR A 202 -2.31 8.73 14.17
C TYR A 202 -1.97 10.12 14.72
N LEU A 203 -1.39 11.00 13.91
CA LEU A 203 -0.95 12.34 14.34
C LEU A 203 -2.11 13.24 14.78
N ARG A 204 -3.29 13.03 14.24
CA ARG A 204 -4.49 13.79 14.59
C ARG A 204 -5.35 13.11 15.63
N ASN A 205 -4.90 11.97 16.16
CA ASN A 205 -5.68 11.13 17.06
C ASN A 205 -7.09 10.85 16.51
N SER A 206 -7.16 10.60 15.18
CA SER A 206 -8.41 10.40 14.45
C SER A 206 -8.45 8.98 13.87
N GLU A 207 -9.60 8.33 14.02
CA GLU A 207 -9.86 6.97 13.52
C GLU A 207 -8.81 5.98 14.04
N LEU A 208 -8.47 6.08 15.33
CA LEU A 208 -7.63 5.10 16.00
C LEU A 208 -8.46 3.86 16.32
N GLU A 209 -7.94 2.68 15.93
CA GLU A 209 -8.64 1.39 16.08
C GLU A 209 -10.05 1.39 15.47
N GLY A 210 -10.27 2.27 14.48
CA GLY A 210 -11.54 2.43 13.79
C GLY A 210 -11.73 1.46 12.62
N GLY A 211 -12.93 1.47 12.04
CA GLY A 211 -13.21 0.84 10.75
C GLY A 211 -12.89 1.81 9.60
N LEU A 212 -12.24 1.31 8.56
CA LEU A 212 -11.90 2.09 7.38
C LEU A 212 -12.34 1.33 6.13
N SER A 213 -13.06 2.01 5.23
CA SER A 213 -13.65 1.40 4.03
C SER A 213 -12.60 0.73 3.13
N TYR A 214 -11.42 1.33 3.00
CA TYR A 214 -10.33 0.74 2.21
C TYR A 214 -9.68 -0.46 2.91
N ALA A 215 -9.69 -0.55 4.25
CA ALA A 215 -9.24 -1.75 4.95
C ALA A 215 -10.13 -2.94 4.58
N ASP A 216 -11.43 -2.74 4.58
CA ASP A 216 -12.43 -3.75 4.19
C ASP A 216 -12.29 -4.13 2.72
N TYR A 217 -12.17 -3.13 1.84
CA TYR A 217 -12.03 -3.34 0.40
C TYR A 217 -10.83 -4.25 0.09
N TYR A 218 -9.63 -3.88 0.56
CA TYR A 218 -8.42 -4.64 0.25
C TYR A 218 -8.35 -5.99 0.99
N TYR A 219 -8.99 -6.12 2.14
CA TYR A 219 -9.15 -7.42 2.78
C TYR A 219 -9.98 -8.36 1.91
N VAL A 220 -11.15 -7.91 1.42
CA VAL A 220 -12.02 -8.71 0.55
C VAL A 220 -11.33 -9.00 -0.78
N GLU A 221 -10.67 -8.02 -1.39
CA GLU A 221 -9.90 -8.21 -2.62
C GLU A 221 -8.79 -9.25 -2.43
N GLY A 222 -8.04 -9.17 -1.31
CA GLY A 222 -7.00 -10.12 -0.97
C GLY A 222 -7.56 -11.55 -0.81
N LEU A 223 -8.71 -11.72 -0.17
CA LEU A 223 -9.40 -13.00 -0.08
C LEU A 223 -9.81 -13.54 -1.45
N LEU A 224 -10.37 -12.69 -2.32
CA LEU A 224 -10.75 -13.08 -3.68
C LEU A 224 -9.53 -13.52 -4.51
N ARG A 225 -8.43 -12.77 -4.44
CA ARG A 225 -7.16 -13.13 -5.09
C ARG A 225 -6.61 -14.46 -4.55
N TYR A 226 -6.65 -14.65 -3.23
CA TYR A 226 -6.23 -15.88 -2.58
C TYR A 226 -7.08 -17.07 -3.07
N LEU A 227 -8.41 -16.94 -3.04
CA LEU A 227 -9.32 -18.00 -3.47
C LEU A 227 -9.12 -18.38 -4.93
N LYS A 228 -8.89 -17.42 -5.82
CA LYS A 228 -8.58 -17.69 -7.24
C LYS A 228 -7.29 -18.49 -7.40
N GLN A 229 -6.25 -18.19 -6.62
CA GLN A 229 -4.98 -18.92 -6.72
C GLN A 229 -5.07 -20.35 -6.19
N ILE A 230 -5.80 -20.59 -5.09
CA ILE A 230 -5.94 -21.96 -4.53
C ILE A 230 -7.02 -22.79 -5.24
N ASN A 231 -7.96 -22.14 -5.95
CA ASN A 231 -9.06 -22.79 -6.68
C ASN A 231 -9.15 -22.23 -8.12
N PRO A 232 -8.24 -22.59 -9.03
CA PRO A 232 -8.24 -22.08 -10.41
C PRO A 232 -9.53 -22.34 -11.21
N SER A 233 -10.34 -23.32 -10.79
CA SER A 233 -11.64 -23.64 -11.42
C SER A 233 -12.73 -22.57 -11.18
N MET A 234 -12.51 -21.61 -10.27
CA MET A 234 -13.45 -20.50 -10.05
C MET A 234 -13.46 -19.45 -11.17
N GLU A 235 -12.47 -19.45 -12.07
CA GLU A 235 -12.43 -18.52 -13.21
C GLU A 235 -13.29 -18.95 -14.41
N GLN A 236 -13.90 -20.15 -14.37
CA GLN A 236 -14.68 -20.71 -15.49
C GLN A 236 -16.20 -20.53 -15.33
N LYS A 237 -16.65 -19.76 -14.33
CA LYS A 237 -18.06 -19.42 -14.12
C LYS A 237 -18.28 -17.93 -14.20
#